data_1da51e4ebd6662ddf756ba882d2bb12d
#
_entry.id   1da51e4ebd6662ddf756ba882d2bb12d
#
_cell.length_a   1.000
_cell.length_b   1.000
_cell.length_c   1.000
_cell.angle_alpha   90.00
_cell.angle_beta   90.00
_cell.angle_gamma   90.00
#
_symmetry.space_group_name_H-M   'P 1'
#
loop_
_entity.id
_entity.type
_entity.pdbx_description
1 polymer ?
#
loop_
_entity_poly.entity_id
_entity_poly.type
_entity_poly.pdbx_seq_one_letter_code
_entity_poly.pdbx_strand_id
1 'polypeptide(L)'
;MSILQDLQSRSGNICELCTSNTTLEIYEVQPVSTGGVDGSLFACNTCISQIKNIEPTDPNHWRCLNDSMWSEFRAVKIIVWRMLSRLRKEGWPQDLLDMLYLEDEDLRFAKETGEHLDESEKIIHRDSNGAILKAGDSVVLIKDLKVKGSSMVAKQGTAVRRISLDRDNPKYIEGKVGPTQIVIITDYVKKMSDKE
;
A
#
# COMPACT_ATOMS: atom_id res chain seq x y z
N MET A 1 8.61 25.06 3.37
CA MET A 1 7.23 25.02 2.80
C MET A 1 6.53 23.77 3.31
N SER A 2 5.22 23.70 3.32
CA SER A 2 4.53 22.48 3.73
C SER A 2 4.49 21.49 2.54
N ILE A 3 4.43 20.19 2.81
CA ILE A 3 4.30 19.15 1.77
C ILE A 3 3.16 19.49 0.80
N LEU A 4 2.05 20.02 1.31
CA LEU A 4 0.91 20.42 0.48
C LEU A 4 1.29 21.53 -0.51
N GLN A 5 2.00 22.56 -0.07
CA GLN A 5 2.42 23.68 -0.93
C GLN A 5 3.38 23.21 -2.03
N ASP A 6 4.31 22.32 -1.68
CA ASP A 6 5.28 21.78 -2.63
C ASP A 6 4.57 20.91 -3.69
N LEU A 7 3.63 20.04 -3.28
CA LEU A 7 2.83 19.22 -4.19
C LEU A 7 1.89 20.06 -5.06
N GLN A 8 1.25 21.08 -4.52
CA GLN A 8 0.41 22.00 -5.29
C GLN A 8 1.22 22.77 -6.34
N SER A 9 2.41 23.25 -5.97
CA SER A 9 3.30 23.93 -6.91
C SER A 9 3.77 23.00 -8.03
N ARG A 10 4.11 21.77 -7.67
CA ARG A 10 4.59 20.74 -8.59
C ARG A 10 3.52 20.30 -9.59
N SER A 11 2.32 20.05 -9.10
CA SER A 11 1.20 19.54 -9.91
C SER A 11 0.41 20.62 -10.66
N GLY A 12 0.64 21.90 -10.37
CA GLY A 12 -0.21 22.99 -10.88
C GLY A 12 -1.65 22.93 -10.38
N ASN A 13 -1.91 22.38 -9.18
CA ASN A 13 -3.23 22.16 -8.59
C ASN A 13 -4.15 21.25 -9.43
N ILE A 14 -3.57 20.25 -10.07
CA ILE A 14 -4.31 19.17 -10.73
C ILE A 14 -3.83 17.81 -10.22
N CYS A 15 -4.64 16.77 -10.45
CA CYS A 15 -4.27 15.40 -10.12
C CYS A 15 -3.09 14.96 -10.98
N GLU A 16 -2.00 14.51 -10.36
CA GLU A 16 -0.78 14.08 -11.06
C GLU A 16 -0.95 12.78 -11.86
N LEU A 17 -2.11 12.12 -11.73
CA LEU A 17 -2.43 10.90 -12.47
C LEU A 17 -3.40 11.16 -13.63
N CYS A 18 -4.56 11.80 -13.37
CA CYS A 18 -5.62 11.95 -14.35
C CYS A 18 -5.94 13.41 -14.73
N THR A 19 -5.13 14.36 -14.26
CA THR A 19 -5.26 15.80 -14.54
C THR A 19 -6.58 16.47 -14.04
N SER A 20 -7.43 15.73 -13.32
CA SER A 20 -8.63 16.30 -12.69
C SER A 20 -8.25 17.39 -11.68
N ASN A 21 -9.07 18.44 -11.58
CA ASN A 21 -8.90 19.52 -10.61
C ASN A 21 -9.91 19.45 -9.44
N THR A 22 -10.66 18.34 -9.32
CA THR A 22 -11.70 18.17 -8.30
C THR A 22 -11.20 17.37 -7.11
N THR A 23 -11.49 17.81 -5.90
CA THR A 23 -11.27 17.10 -4.64
C THR A 23 -9.86 16.47 -4.57
N LEU A 24 -8.84 17.33 -4.56
CA LEU A 24 -7.45 16.93 -4.53
C LEU A 24 -6.94 16.76 -3.10
N GLU A 25 -6.24 15.67 -2.85
CA GLU A 25 -5.66 15.34 -1.55
C GLU A 25 -4.22 14.82 -1.70
N ILE A 26 -3.47 14.88 -0.60
CA ILE A 26 -2.14 14.24 -0.53
C ILE A 26 -2.34 12.74 -0.36
N TYR A 27 -1.77 11.97 -1.25
CA TYR A 27 -1.67 10.51 -1.12
C TYR A 27 -0.22 10.10 -0.87
N GLU A 28 0.06 9.54 0.31
CA GLU A 28 1.35 8.93 0.62
C GLU A 28 1.39 7.50 0.08
N VAL A 29 2.42 7.22 -0.73
CA VAL A 29 2.59 5.90 -1.36
C VAL A 29 3.00 4.87 -0.32
N GLN A 30 2.21 3.80 -0.18
CA GLN A 30 2.46 2.73 0.78
C GLN A 30 3.40 1.65 0.23
N PRO A 31 4.16 0.95 1.08
CA PRO A 31 4.40 1.24 2.50
C PRO A 31 5.22 2.51 2.67
N VAL A 32 4.91 3.32 3.67
CA VAL A 32 5.60 4.60 3.89
C VAL A 32 7.04 4.33 4.33
N SER A 33 7.99 4.50 3.43
CA SER A 33 9.42 4.32 3.73
C SER A 33 10.18 5.63 3.88
N THR A 34 9.85 6.64 3.07
CA THR A 34 10.58 7.91 3.04
C THR A 34 9.76 9.10 3.50
N GLY A 35 8.42 9.06 3.34
CA GLY A 35 7.54 10.20 3.60
C GLY A 35 7.89 11.43 2.73
N GLY A 36 7.30 12.57 3.04
CA GLY A 36 7.60 13.84 2.38
C GLY A 36 7.11 13.91 0.93
N VAL A 37 7.64 14.88 0.19
CA VAL A 37 7.21 15.20 -1.18
C VAL A 37 7.53 14.07 -2.15
N ASP A 38 8.69 13.43 -2.01
CA ASP A 38 9.15 12.36 -2.91
C ASP A 38 8.36 11.04 -2.73
N GLY A 39 7.81 10.82 -1.54
CA GLY A 39 6.96 9.67 -1.22
C GLY A 39 5.46 9.93 -1.40
N SER A 40 5.07 11.11 -1.85
CA SER A 40 3.68 11.54 -1.93
C SER A 40 3.32 12.08 -3.32
N LEU A 41 2.04 12.00 -3.67
CA LEU A 41 1.49 12.64 -4.86
C LEU A 41 0.21 13.40 -4.53
N PHE A 42 -0.14 14.36 -5.36
CA PHE A 42 -1.37 15.12 -5.27
C PHE A 42 -2.41 14.51 -6.22
N ALA A 43 -3.43 13.88 -5.67
CA ALA A 43 -4.37 13.10 -6.47
C ALA A 43 -5.82 13.40 -6.12
N CYS A 44 -6.71 13.21 -7.09
CA CYS A 44 -8.14 13.36 -6.87
C CYS A 44 -8.72 12.17 -6.11
N ASN A 45 -9.85 12.38 -5.45
CA ASN A 45 -10.52 11.34 -4.66
C ASN A 45 -10.84 10.07 -5.49
N THR A 46 -11.21 10.22 -6.75
CA THR A 46 -11.48 9.07 -7.65
C THR A 46 -10.24 8.19 -7.83
N CYS A 47 -9.08 8.80 -8.07
CA CYS A 47 -7.84 8.04 -8.16
C CYS A 47 -7.49 7.37 -6.83
N ILE A 48 -7.58 8.11 -5.72
CA ILE A 48 -7.24 7.60 -4.38
C ILE A 48 -8.15 6.45 -3.95
N SER A 49 -9.47 6.56 -4.15
CA SER A 49 -10.42 5.50 -3.79
C SER A 49 -10.18 4.22 -4.60
N GLN A 50 -9.85 4.32 -5.88
CA GLN A 50 -9.51 3.17 -6.70
C GLN A 50 -8.13 2.57 -6.38
N ILE A 51 -7.12 3.39 -6.09
CA ILE A 51 -5.81 2.91 -5.61
C ILE A 51 -5.98 2.11 -4.32
N LYS A 52 -6.78 2.62 -3.38
CA LYS A 52 -7.07 1.97 -2.09
C LYS A 52 -8.04 0.79 -2.18
N ASN A 53 -8.56 0.47 -3.35
CA ASN A 53 -9.63 -0.52 -3.56
C ASN A 53 -10.91 -0.25 -2.73
N ILE A 54 -11.21 1.01 -2.44
CA ILE A 54 -12.48 1.44 -1.84
C ILE A 54 -13.58 1.35 -2.91
N GLU A 55 -13.26 1.79 -4.13
CA GLU A 55 -14.09 1.63 -5.31
C GLU A 55 -13.46 0.64 -6.29
N PRO A 56 -14.28 -0.03 -7.13
CA PRO A 56 -13.76 -0.88 -8.20
C PRO A 56 -12.85 -0.10 -9.16
N THR A 57 -11.77 -0.73 -9.59
CA THR A 57 -10.86 -0.12 -10.56
C THR A 57 -11.55 -0.03 -11.92
N ASP A 58 -11.70 1.17 -12.46
CA ASP A 58 -12.25 1.42 -13.80
C ASP A 58 -11.13 1.49 -14.85
N PRO A 59 -10.99 0.49 -15.74
CA PRO A 59 -9.93 0.48 -16.74
C PRO A 59 -9.96 1.69 -17.69
N ASN A 60 -11.13 2.29 -17.93
CA ASN A 60 -11.25 3.46 -18.81
C ASN A 60 -10.72 4.72 -18.12
N HIS A 61 -11.00 4.91 -16.83
CA HIS A 61 -10.42 6.00 -16.05
C HIS A 61 -8.89 5.96 -16.09
N TRP A 62 -8.32 4.76 -15.95
CA TRP A 62 -6.87 4.56 -15.89
C TRP A 62 -6.15 4.64 -17.24
N ARG A 63 -6.84 4.92 -18.34
CA ARG A 63 -6.20 5.27 -19.61
C ARG A 63 -5.34 6.54 -19.50
N CYS A 64 -5.59 7.38 -18.51
CA CYS A 64 -4.74 8.54 -18.19
C CYS A 64 -3.27 8.17 -17.89
N LEU A 65 -2.99 6.90 -17.57
CA LEU A 65 -1.62 6.43 -17.33
C LEU A 65 -0.73 6.53 -18.57
N ASN A 66 -1.29 6.61 -19.80
CA ASN A 66 -0.53 6.89 -21.02
C ASN A 66 0.25 8.20 -20.93
N ASP A 67 -0.31 9.19 -20.24
CA ASP A 67 0.32 10.50 -20.09
C ASP A 67 1.14 10.57 -18.80
N SER A 68 0.60 10.11 -17.67
CA SER A 68 1.26 10.21 -16.37
C SER A 68 2.48 9.29 -16.20
N MET A 69 2.64 8.26 -17.04
CA MET A 69 3.83 7.39 -17.02
C MET A 69 5.14 8.14 -17.31
N TRP A 70 5.07 9.29 -17.98
CA TRP A 70 6.22 10.12 -18.32
C TRP A 70 6.60 11.10 -17.20
N SER A 71 5.91 11.05 -16.07
CA SER A 71 6.25 11.88 -14.90
C SER A 71 7.68 11.61 -14.43
N GLU A 72 8.38 12.68 -14.03
CA GLU A 72 9.70 12.56 -13.40
C GLU A 72 9.62 12.21 -11.91
N PHE A 73 8.44 12.34 -11.30
CA PHE A 73 8.26 12.20 -9.86
C PHE A 73 8.12 10.73 -9.45
N ARG A 74 8.98 10.32 -8.52
CA ARG A 74 9.08 8.95 -7.99
C ARG A 74 7.73 8.37 -7.56
N ALA A 75 6.98 9.11 -6.73
CA ALA A 75 5.69 8.67 -6.22
C ALA A 75 4.67 8.38 -7.34
N VAL A 76 4.65 9.24 -8.37
CA VAL A 76 3.76 9.06 -9.54
C VAL A 76 4.14 7.82 -10.32
N LYS A 77 5.43 7.65 -10.67
CA LYS A 77 5.91 6.46 -11.40
C LYS A 77 5.58 5.15 -10.69
N ILE A 78 5.74 5.10 -9.37
CA ILE A 78 5.41 3.92 -8.56
C ILE A 78 3.92 3.58 -8.66
N ILE A 79 3.04 4.58 -8.51
CA ILE A 79 1.59 4.35 -8.63
C ILE A 79 1.21 3.97 -10.05
N VAL A 80 1.79 4.61 -11.06
CA VAL A 80 1.59 4.24 -12.47
C VAL A 80 1.94 2.76 -12.67
N TRP A 81 3.11 2.32 -12.25
CA TRP A 81 3.53 0.93 -12.36
C TRP A 81 2.55 -0.04 -11.67
N ARG A 82 2.12 0.29 -10.46
CA ARG A 82 1.16 -0.53 -9.70
C ARG A 82 -0.18 -0.66 -10.40
N MET A 83 -0.73 0.46 -10.89
CA MET A 83 -2.02 0.46 -11.55
C MET A 83 -1.97 -0.23 -12.92
N LEU A 84 -0.90 -0.05 -13.69
CA LEU A 84 -0.66 -0.81 -14.93
C LEU A 84 -0.55 -2.31 -14.64
N SER A 85 0.19 -2.70 -13.60
CA SER A 85 0.32 -4.10 -13.18
C SER A 85 -1.01 -4.71 -12.75
N ARG A 86 -1.84 -3.97 -12.00
CA ARG A 86 -3.18 -4.38 -11.60
C ARG A 86 -4.11 -4.62 -12.80
N LEU A 87 -3.99 -3.75 -13.81
CA LEU A 87 -4.83 -3.75 -15.01
C LEU A 87 -4.27 -4.60 -16.15
N ARG A 88 -3.16 -5.34 -15.96
CA ARG A 88 -2.49 -6.07 -17.04
C ARG A 88 -3.40 -7.04 -17.81
N LYS A 89 -4.47 -7.56 -17.17
CA LYS A 89 -5.45 -8.45 -17.80
C LYS A 89 -6.31 -7.75 -18.86
N GLU A 90 -6.33 -6.42 -18.87
CA GLU A 90 -7.03 -5.61 -19.87
C GLU A 90 -6.28 -5.56 -21.22
N GLY A 91 -5.05 -6.10 -21.27
CA GLY A 91 -4.21 -6.19 -22.47
C GLY A 91 -3.42 -4.92 -22.79
N TRP A 92 -4.04 -3.74 -22.77
CA TRP A 92 -3.39 -2.47 -23.13
C TRP A 92 -2.27 -2.01 -22.16
N PRO A 93 -2.23 -2.38 -20.87
CA PRO A 93 -1.18 -1.91 -19.97
C PRO A 93 0.20 -2.51 -20.25
N GLN A 94 0.26 -3.64 -20.96
CA GLN A 94 1.52 -4.37 -21.13
C GLN A 94 2.57 -3.52 -21.89
N ASP A 95 2.18 -2.89 -22.97
CA ASP A 95 3.09 -2.04 -23.75
C ASP A 95 3.64 -0.88 -22.91
N LEU A 96 2.80 -0.31 -22.03
CA LEU A 96 3.20 0.78 -21.15
C LEU A 96 4.15 0.29 -20.04
N LEU A 97 3.90 -0.92 -19.50
CA LEU A 97 4.79 -1.54 -18.52
C LEU A 97 6.18 -1.80 -19.11
N ASP A 98 6.24 -2.25 -20.34
CA ASP A 98 7.49 -2.54 -21.04
C ASP A 98 8.31 -1.26 -21.34
N MET A 99 7.63 -0.12 -21.50
CA MET A 99 8.27 1.19 -21.71
C MET A 99 8.60 1.94 -20.41
N LEU A 100 7.91 1.62 -19.32
CA LEU A 100 8.06 2.34 -18.05
C LEU A 100 9.37 1.95 -17.35
N TYR A 101 10.28 2.91 -17.25
CA TYR A 101 11.52 2.72 -16.51
C TYR A 101 11.38 3.12 -15.04
N LEU A 102 11.75 2.21 -14.16
CA LEU A 102 11.95 2.43 -12.72
C LEU A 102 13.36 1.97 -12.34
N GLU A 103 14.01 2.72 -11.46
CA GLU A 103 15.24 2.26 -10.81
C GLU A 103 14.99 0.99 -9.99
N ASP A 104 15.99 0.15 -9.79
CA ASP A 104 15.86 -1.13 -9.10
C ASP A 104 15.25 -1.02 -7.70
N GLU A 105 15.58 0.06 -6.98
CA GLU A 105 15.01 0.34 -5.65
C GLU A 105 13.53 0.66 -5.74
N ASP A 106 13.15 1.51 -6.69
CA ASP A 106 11.76 1.92 -6.90
C ASP A 106 10.90 0.77 -7.42
N LEU A 107 11.46 -0.07 -8.27
CA LEU A 107 10.79 -1.28 -8.75
C LEU A 107 10.55 -2.27 -7.60
N ARG A 108 11.54 -2.45 -6.71
CA ARG A 108 11.35 -3.28 -5.49
C ARG A 108 10.25 -2.72 -4.62
N PHE A 109 10.26 -1.41 -4.38
CA PHE A 109 9.24 -0.73 -3.60
C PHE A 109 7.85 -0.80 -4.27
N ALA A 110 7.78 -0.64 -5.59
CA ALA A 110 6.53 -0.79 -6.34
C ALA A 110 5.93 -2.20 -6.20
N LYS A 111 6.77 -3.24 -6.22
CA LYS A 111 6.36 -4.64 -6.06
C LYS A 111 5.86 -5.01 -4.67
N GLU A 112 6.14 -4.19 -3.65
CA GLU A 112 5.76 -4.51 -2.26
C GLU A 112 4.26 -4.68 -2.04
N THR A 113 3.42 -4.08 -2.85
CA THR A 113 1.96 -4.23 -2.76
C THR A 113 1.42 -5.48 -3.46
N GLY A 114 2.27 -6.23 -4.19
CA GLY A 114 1.87 -7.47 -4.86
C GLY A 114 0.94 -7.29 -6.07
N GLU A 115 0.84 -6.09 -6.64
CA GLU A 115 -0.03 -5.82 -7.80
C GLU A 115 0.38 -6.61 -9.05
N HIS A 116 1.65 -6.98 -9.15
CA HIS A 116 2.21 -7.77 -10.25
C HIS A 116 1.96 -9.28 -10.12
N LEU A 117 1.46 -9.75 -8.98
CA LEU A 117 1.18 -11.16 -8.74
C LEU A 117 -0.22 -11.51 -9.24
N ASP A 118 -0.38 -12.72 -9.75
CA ASP A 118 -1.70 -13.27 -10.02
C ASP A 118 -2.39 -13.62 -8.69
N GLU A 119 -3.72 -13.70 -8.71
CA GLU A 119 -4.50 -14.00 -7.51
C GLU A 119 -4.09 -15.35 -6.84
N SER A 120 -3.62 -16.29 -7.65
CA SER A 120 -3.09 -17.58 -7.17
C SER A 120 -1.71 -17.49 -6.54
N GLU A 121 -0.96 -16.43 -6.83
CA GLU A 121 0.38 -16.16 -6.32
C GLU A 121 0.36 -15.23 -5.11
N LYS A 122 -0.75 -14.55 -4.86
CA LYS A 122 -0.89 -13.65 -3.71
C LYS A 122 -1.00 -14.46 -2.42
N ILE A 123 -0.05 -14.23 -1.53
CA ILE A 123 -0.08 -14.80 -0.19
C ILE A 123 -1.18 -14.11 0.61
N ILE A 124 -2.22 -14.86 0.99
CA ILE A 124 -3.34 -14.34 1.76
C ILE A 124 -3.12 -14.67 3.24
N HIS A 125 -2.91 -13.64 4.04
CA HIS A 125 -2.85 -13.77 5.50
C HIS A 125 -4.28 -13.76 6.06
N ARG A 126 -4.56 -14.68 6.98
CA ARG A 126 -5.85 -14.76 7.66
C ARG A 126 -5.62 -14.82 9.16
N ASP A 127 -6.47 -14.12 9.90
CA ASP A 127 -6.47 -14.21 11.36
C ASP A 127 -7.05 -15.53 11.87
N SER A 128 -7.08 -15.72 13.18
CA SER A 128 -7.62 -16.91 13.83
C SER A 128 -9.09 -17.22 13.49
N ASN A 129 -9.85 -16.26 12.99
CA ASN A 129 -11.25 -16.39 12.58
C ASN A 129 -11.42 -16.54 11.06
N GLY A 130 -10.32 -16.55 10.30
CA GLY A 130 -10.32 -16.61 8.85
C GLY A 130 -10.50 -15.26 8.15
N ALA A 131 -10.57 -14.14 8.88
CA ALA A 131 -10.66 -12.81 8.31
C ALA A 131 -9.34 -12.43 7.61
N ILE A 132 -9.44 -11.88 6.41
CA ILE A 132 -8.26 -11.45 5.63
C ILE A 132 -7.60 -10.26 6.30
N LEU A 133 -6.29 -10.40 6.54
CA LEU A 133 -5.43 -9.34 7.04
C LEU A 133 -4.77 -8.60 5.88
N LYS A 134 -4.69 -7.28 6.02
CA LYS A 134 -4.01 -6.37 5.08
C LYS A 134 -2.91 -5.60 5.82
N ALA A 135 -1.88 -5.19 5.10
CA ALA A 135 -0.89 -4.27 5.65
C ALA A 135 -1.57 -2.98 6.13
N GLY A 136 -1.18 -2.52 7.31
CA GLY A 136 -1.81 -1.36 7.97
C GLY A 136 -2.99 -1.68 8.88
N ASP A 137 -3.53 -2.89 8.83
CA ASP A 137 -4.61 -3.32 9.73
C ASP A 137 -4.16 -3.27 11.21
N SER A 138 -5.16 -3.24 12.08
CA SER A 138 -4.97 -3.40 13.52
C SER A 138 -5.51 -4.76 13.96
N VAL A 139 -4.75 -5.45 14.79
CA VAL A 139 -5.12 -6.76 15.32
C VAL A 139 -5.02 -6.79 16.85
N VAL A 140 -5.70 -7.68 17.50
CA VAL A 140 -5.59 -7.94 18.94
C VAL A 140 -5.06 -9.36 19.18
N LEU A 141 -4.16 -9.51 20.14
CA LEU A 141 -3.64 -10.80 20.56
C LEU A 141 -4.72 -11.60 21.27
N ILE A 142 -4.94 -12.85 20.87
CA ILE A 142 -5.91 -13.75 21.50
C ILE A 142 -5.29 -14.65 22.58
N LYS A 143 -3.97 -14.59 22.76
CA LYS A 143 -3.22 -15.27 23.81
C LYS A 143 -1.93 -14.54 24.17
N ASP A 144 -1.32 -14.91 25.32
CA ASP A 144 -0.02 -14.40 25.72
C ASP A 144 1.08 -14.92 24.78
N LEU A 145 1.95 -14.01 24.31
CA LEU A 145 3.07 -14.35 23.42
C LEU A 145 4.41 -14.01 24.09
N LYS A 146 5.27 -15.01 24.23
CA LYS A 146 6.67 -14.79 24.61
C LYS A 146 7.46 -14.32 23.38
N VAL A 147 8.10 -13.17 23.49
CA VAL A 147 8.93 -12.63 22.42
C VAL A 147 10.31 -13.31 22.47
N LYS A 148 10.66 -14.03 21.39
CA LYS A 148 11.98 -14.68 21.28
C LYS A 148 13.10 -13.63 21.39
N GLY A 149 14.09 -13.91 22.21
CA GLY A 149 15.24 -13.00 22.40
C GLY A 149 14.99 -11.84 23.37
N SER A 150 13.84 -11.83 24.06
CA SER A 150 13.47 -10.83 25.07
C SER A 150 12.79 -11.48 26.26
N SER A 151 12.88 -10.83 27.42
CA SER A 151 12.08 -11.20 28.61
C SER A 151 10.63 -10.71 28.51
N MET A 152 10.25 -10.04 27.43
CA MET A 152 8.94 -9.45 27.22
C MET A 152 7.89 -10.52 26.89
N VAL A 153 6.73 -10.39 27.54
CA VAL A 153 5.53 -11.16 27.21
C VAL A 153 4.45 -10.17 26.75
N ALA A 154 4.07 -10.29 25.48
CA ALA A 154 2.92 -9.57 24.96
C ALA A 154 1.63 -10.26 25.44
N LYS A 155 0.84 -9.57 26.25
CA LYS A 155 -0.35 -10.13 26.89
C LYS A 155 -1.52 -10.26 25.94
N GLN A 156 -2.37 -11.27 26.16
CA GLN A 156 -3.69 -11.36 25.54
C GLN A 156 -4.44 -10.03 25.65
N GLY A 157 -5.15 -9.63 24.62
CA GLY A 157 -5.87 -8.35 24.56
C GLY A 157 -5.00 -7.16 24.12
N THR A 158 -3.67 -7.33 23.96
CA THR A 158 -2.81 -6.28 23.44
C THR A 158 -3.16 -5.98 21.98
N ALA A 159 -3.44 -4.72 21.69
CA ALA A 159 -3.66 -4.25 20.32
C ALA A 159 -2.31 -4.00 19.62
N VAL A 160 -2.16 -4.57 18.44
CA VAL A 160 -1.02 -4.34 17.54
C VAL A 160 -1.54 -3.57 16.32
N ARG A 161 -1.07 -2.36 16.16
CA ARG A 161 -1.54 -1.46 15.10
C ARG A 161 -0.55 -1.39 13.95
N ARG A 162 -1.07 -1.12 12.74
CA ARG A 162 -0.28 -0.98 11.51
C ARG A 162 0.63 -2.19 11.29
N ILE A 163 0.02 -3.37 11.23
CA ILE A 163 0.77 -4.59 10.94
C ILE A 163 1.36 -4.55 9.53
N SER A 164 2.51 -5.15 9.34
CA SER A 164 3.04 -5.57 8.04
C SER A 164 2.83 -7.06 7.84
N LEU A 165 2.71 -7.48 6.60
CA LEU A 165 2.54 -8.87 6.23
C LEU A 165 3.89 -9.46 5.83
N ASP A 166 4.16 -10.69 6.26
CA ASP A 166 5.33 -11.42 5.78
C ASP A 166 5.14 -11.77 4.30
N ARG A 167 6.18 -11.57 3.48
CA ARG A 167 6.09 -11.74 2.03
C ARG A 167 6.10 -13.18 1.58
N ASP A 168 6.71 -14.05 2.38
CA ASP A 168 7.00 -15.43 2.00
C ASP A 168 6.14 -16.43 2.76
N ASN A 169 5.49 -16.00 3.87
CA ASN A 169 4.74 -16.91 4.71
C ASN A 169 3.40 -16.33 5.19
N PRO A 170 2.28 -16.94 4.77
CA PRO A 170 0.93 -16.47 5.14
C PRO A 170 0.63 -16.54 6.64
N LYS A 171 1.48 -17.24 7.41
CA LYS A 171 1.28 -17.42 8.85
C LYS A 171 1.96 -16.35 9.70
N TYR A 172 2.73 -15.45 9.12
CA TYR A 172 3.46 -14.45 9.87
C TYR A 172 3.04 -13.03 9.49
N ILE A 173 2.93 -12.20 10.51
CA ILE A 173 2.79 -10.75 10.40
C ILE A 173 3.79 -10.10 11.33
N GLU A 174 4.14 -8.87 11.07
CA GLU A 174 4.98 -8.06 11.93
C GLU A 174 4.20 -6.89 12.50
N GLY A 175 4.52 -6.49 13.72
CA GLY A 175 3.91 -5.34 14.33
C GLY A 175 4.64 -4.89 15.59
N LYS A 176 4.33 -3.68 16.06
CA LYS A 176 4.94 -3.13 17.28
C LYS A 176 4.07 -3.41 18.50
N VAL A 177 4.70 -3.97 19.53
CA VAL A 177 4.16 -4.08 20.88
C VAL A 177 5.03 -3.23 21.80
N GLY A 178 4.49 -2.11 22.25
CA GLY A 178 5.30 -1.08 22.90
C GLY A 178 6.40 -0.55 21.97
N PRO A 179 7.65 -0.48 22.42
CA PRO A 179 8.77 -0.02 21.58
C PRO A 179 9.34 -1.10 20.67
N THR A 180 8.94 -2.37 20.83
CA THR A 180 9.57 -3.53 20.17
C THR A 180 8.76 -4.01 18.99
N GLN A 181 9.43 -4.18 17.83
CA GLN A 181 8.85 -4.84 16.68
C GLN A 181 8.99 -6.36 16.86
N ILE A 182 7.91 -7.09 16.64
CA ILE A 182 7.86 -8.54 16.81
C ILE A 182 7.19 -9.20 15.61
N VAL A 183 7.58 -10.44 15.34
CA VAL A 183 6.88 -11.32 14.41
C VAL A 183 5.80 -12.09 15.17
N ILE A 184 4.59 -12.10 14.63
CA ILE A 184 3.41 -12.69 15.27
C ILE A 184 2.81 -13.72 14.32
N ILE A 185 2.43 -14.88 14.85
CA ILE A 185 1.70 -15.88 14.10
C ILE A 185 0.25 -15.43 13.92
N THR A 186 -0.28 -15.49 12.70
CA THR A 186 -1.62 -15.02 12.37
C THR A 186 -2.73 -15.77 13.12
N ASP A 187 -2.51 -17.04 13.47
CA ASP A 187 -3.43 -17.83 14.30
C ASP A 187 -3.58 -17.30 15.74
N TYR A 188 -2.73 -16.35 16.16
CA TYR A 188 -2.71 -15.80 17.52
C TYR A 188 -3.28 -14.39 17.58
N VAL A 189 -3.84 -13.92 16.48
CA VAL A 189 -4.44 -12.59 16.39
C VAL A 189 -5.87 -12.66 15.86
N LYS A 190 -6.63 -11.61 16.18
CA LYS A 190 -7.94 -11.33 15.61
C LYS A 190 -7.93 -9.91 15.05
N LYS A 191 -8.42 -9.76 13.83
CA LYS A 191 -8.59 -8.44 13.20
C LYS A 191 -9.52 -7.58 14.03
N MET A 192 -9.10 -6.36 14.29
CA MET A 192 -9.98 -5.35 14.90
C MET A 192 -10.85 -4.78 13.77
N SER A 193 -12.18 -4.77 13.97
CA SER A 193 -13.04 -3.96 13.12
C SER A 193 -12.76 -2.50 13.41
N ASP A 194 -12.50 -1.73 12.36
CA ASP A 194 -12.50 -0.28 12.46
C ASP A 194 -13.90 0.12 12.96
N LYS A 195 -13.97 0.55 14.22
CA LYS A 195 -15.16 1.26 14.66
C LYS A 195 -15.04 2.65 14.08
N GLU A 196 -15.98 2.99 13.22
CA GLU A 196 -16.30 4.36 12.85
C GLU A 196 -16.30 5.30 14.07
#